data_d0a223b8ba47f17b935dbd09f3bbf025
#
_entry.id   d0a223b8ba47f17b935dbd09f3bbf025
#
_cell.length_a   1.000
_cell.length_b   1.000
_cell.length_c   1.000
_cell.angle_alpha   90.00
_cell.angle_beta   90.00
_cell.angle_gamma   90.00
#
_symmetry.space_group_name_H-M   'P 1'
#
loop_
_entity.id
_entity.type
_entity.pdbx_description
1 polymer ?
#
loop_
_entity_poly.entity_id
_entity_poly.type
_entity_poly.pdbx_seq_one_letter_code
_entity_poly.pdbx_strand_id
1 'polypeptide(L)'
;QHGIQIYHGLSNEVPDLPASIKKIVTIHDVIFHKLPKTFPFIDRQMYAYKTKKACHIADAIIAVSEQTKQDLIELTKVNEDKIHVVYPTWNKEYEHECNYVLKDEYFARYGLPRDFVLYVGAISKRKNFIRLLEAMSLPENKDKHLVAVSNGGDEYEKAENYIYEKGLEANVFFLKDLPWYELPIIYHMSQGLVYPSLYEGFGIPVLEAMVCNCPVIT
;
A
#
# COMPACT_ATOMS: atom_id res chain seq x y z
N GLN A 1 -28.47 -9.67 25.29
CA GLN A 1 -27.04 -9.37 25.60
C GLN A 1 -26.23 -10.52 25.03
N HIS A 2 -25.32 -10.26 24.05
CA HIS A 2 -24.62 -11.29 23.28
C HIS A 2 -23.34 -11.82 23.96
N GLY A 3 -23.11 -11.54 25.27
CA GLY A 3 -21.96 -12.06 26.02
C GLY A 3 -20.57 -11.71 25.43
N ILE A 4 -20.44 -10.56 24.73
CA ILE A 4 -19.20 -10.11 24.15
C ILE A 4 -18.18 -9.84 25.26
N GLN A 5 -17.04 -10.49 25.18
CA GLN A 5 -15.93 -10.34 26.14
C GLN A 5 -14.76 -9.55 25.54
N ILE A 6 -14.56 -9.61 24.21
CA ILE A 6 -13.47 -8.96 23.50
C ILE A 6 -14.03 -8.17 22.33
N TYR A 7 -13.55 -6.95 22.15
CA TYR A 7 -13.76 -6.13 20.97
C TYR A 7 -12.42 -5.88 20.27
N HIS A 8 -12.37 -6.11 18.97
CA HIS A 8 -11.19 -5.82 18.16
C HIS A 8 -11.51 -4.75 17.12
N GLY A 9 -10.95 -3.55 17.30
CA GLY A 9 -10.96 -2.47 16.31
C GLY A 9 -9.92 -2.75 15.22
N LEU A 10 -10.39 -3.00 14.01
CA LEU A 10 -9.51 -3.42 12.90
C LEU A 10 -8.80 -2.27 12.18
N SER A 11 -9.17 -1.01 12.49
CA SER A 11 -8.63 0.16 11.76
C SER A 11 -8.56 1.39 12.64
N ASN A 12 -7.49 1.51 13.41
CA ASN A 12 -7.07 2.69 14.18
C ASN A 12 -8.12 3.27 15.16
N GLU A 13 -9.26 2.63 15.37
CA GLU A 13 -10.35 3.15 16.19
C GLU A 13 -10.91 2.08 17.13
N VAL A 14 -11.27 2.52 18.33
CA VAL A 14 -12.01 1.73 19.34
C VAL A 14 -13.11 2.62 19.88
N PRO A 15 -14.39 2.17 19.88
CA PRO A 15 -15.48 2.89 20.50
C PRO A 15 -15.36 2.86 22.03
N ASP A 16 -16.09 3.76 22.68
CA ASP A 16 -16.22 3.74 24.12
C ASP A 16 -17.10 2.54 24.53
N LEU A 17 -16.49 1.55 25.19
CA LEU A 17 -17.12 0.30 25.60
C LEU A 17 -16.99 0.12 27.12
N PRO A 18 -17.90 -0.63 27.77
CA PRO A 18 -17.80 -0.98 29.18
C PRO A 18 -16.43 -1.60 29.53
N ALA A 19 -15.98 -1.36 30.77
CA ALA A 19 -14.69 -1.88 31.25
C ALA A 19 -14.63 -3.41 31.29
N SER A 20 -15.80 -4.10 31.33
CA SER A 20 -15.90 -5.56 31.27
C SER A 20 -15.51 -6.14 29.88
N ILE A 21 -15.44 -5.32 28.84
CA ILE A 21 -15.07 -5.76 27.49
C ILE A 21 -13.60 -5.41 27.26
N LYS A 22 -12.78 -6.43 27.00
CA LYS A 22 -11.38 -6.25 26.58
C LYS A 22 -11.31 -5.63 25.19
N LYS A 23 -10.43 -4.67 25.02
CA LYS A 23 -10.29 -3.87 23.79
C LYS A 23 -8.94 -4.12 23.14
N ILE A 24 -8.95 -4.58 21.90
CA ILE A 24 -7.78 -4.72 21.06
C ILE A 24 -7.94 -3.74 19.91
N VAL A 25 -6.84 -3.14 19.46
CA VAL A 25 -6.85 -2.29 18.26
C VAL A 25 -5.69 -2.68 17.35
N THR A 26 -5.97 -2.79 16.04
CA THR A 26 -4.91 -2.87 15.01
C THR A 26 -4.63 -1.49 14.47
N ILE A 27 -3.36 -1.12 14.44
CA ILE A 27 -2.87 0.11 13.83
C ILE A 27 -2.05 -0.26 12.59
N HIS A 28 -2.55 0.17 11.42
CA HIS A 28 -1.90 -0.12 10.14
C HIS A 28 -0.76 0.83 9.83
N ASP A 29 -0.92 2.09 10.19
CA ASP A 29 0.10 3.12 10.02
C ASP A 29 -0.22 4.37 10.86
N VAL A 30 0.74 5.28 10.88
CA VAL A 30 0.59 6.64 11.38
C VAL A 30 1.14 7.67 10.39
N ILE A 31 0.83 7.47 9.11
CA ILE A 31 1.30 8.28 7.98
C ILE A 31 1.04 9.77 8.21
N PHE A 32 -0.13 10.13 8.74
CA PHE A 32 -0.50 11.51 9.07
C PHE A 32 0.50 12.18 10.03
N HIS A 33 1.23 11.39 10.82
CA HIS A 33 2.27 11.88 11.75
C HIS A 33 3.64 11.98 11.05
N LYS A 34 4.02 10.97 10.28
CA LYS A 34 5.33 10.88 9.62
C LYS A 34 5.43 11.75 8.37
N LEU A 35 4.35 11.87 7.61
CA LEU A 35 4.25 12.70 6.40
C LEU A 35 3.16 13.78 6.54
N PRO A 36 3.31 14.72 7.48
CA PRO A 36 2.25 15.68 7.81
C PRO A 36 1.84 16.60 6.66
N LYS A 37 2.70 16.77 5.65
CA LYS A 37 2.43 17.61 4.47
C LYS A 37 1.52 16.92 3.43
N THR A 38 1.24 15.61 3.59
CA THR A 38 0.34 14.86 2.70
C THR A 38 -1.10 14.82 3.19
N PHE A 39 -1.39 15.44 4.35
CA PHE A 39 -2.72 15.51 4.96
C PHE A 39 -3.14 16.95 5.24
N PRO A 40 -4.43 17.31 5.04
CA PRO A 40 -4.98 18.55 5.55
C PRO A 40 -4.76 18.66 7.08
N PHE A 41 -4.54 19.89 7.57
CA PHE A 41 -4.23 20.09 8.98
C PHE A 41 -5.31 19.54 9.92
N ILE A 42 -6.59 19.76 9.60
CA ILE A 42 -7.73 19.32 10.42
C ILE A 42 -7.78 17.80 10.48
N ASP A 43 -7.67 17.11 9.32
CA ASP A 43 -7.70 15.66 9.24
C ASP A 43 -6.56 15.03 10.04
N ARG A 44 -5.36 15.62 9.95
CA ARG A 44 -4.19 15.18 10.71
C ARG A 44 -4.43 15.26 12.21
N GLN A 45 -5.02 16.35 12.70
CA GLN A 45 -5.34 16.48 14.13
C GLN A 45 -6.41 15.47 14.57
N MET A 46 -7.42 15.25 13.73
CA MET A 46 -8.46 14.27 13.99
C MET A 46 -7.90 12.84 14.04
N TYR A 47 -7.07 12.45 13.07
CA TYR A 47 -6.42 11.14 13.07
C TYR A 47 -5.50 10.96 14.26
N ALA A 48 -4.70 11.95 14.59
CA ALA A 48 -3.82 11.92 15.77
C ALA A 48 -4.61 11.75 17.08
N TYR A 49 -5.71 12.48 17.24
CA TYR A 49 -6.58 12.34 18.39
C TYR A 49 -7.21 10.94 18.48
N LYS A 50 -7.81 10.44 17.41
CA LYS A 50 -8.45 9.13 17.36
C LYS A 50 -7.45 8.01 17.65
N THR A 51 -6.30 8.02 16.99
CA THR A 51 -5.24 7.02 17.21
C THR A 51 -4.73 7.04 18.65
N LYS A 52 -4.43 8.24 19.21
CA LYS A 52 -4.03 8.39 20.62
C LYS A 52 -5.09 7.85 21.56
N LYS A 53 -6.36 8.24 21.36
CA LYS A 53 -7.48 7.75 22.19
C LYS A 53 -7.56 6.22 22.12
N ALA A 54 -7.57 5.64 20.93
CA ALA A 54 -7.66 4.19 20.74
C ALA A 54 -6.50 3.45 21.44
N CYS A 55 -5.27 3.92 21.28
CA CYS A 55 -4.10 3.32 21.93
C CYS A 55 -4.16 3.42 23.47
N HIS A 56 -4.66 4.51 24.03
CA HIS A 56 -4.76 4.68 25.48
C HIS A 56 -5.84 3.78 26.10
N ILE A 57 -7.00 3.63 25.44
CA ILE A 57 -8.11 2.85 25.98
C ILE A 57 -8.01 1.34 25.67
N ALA A 58 -7.18 0.94 24.70
CA ALA A 58 -6.97 -0.46 24.36
C ALA A 58 -6.21 -1.20 25.48
N ASP A 59 -6.60 -2.46 25.75
CA ASP A 59 -5.86 -3.38 26.62
C ASP A 59 -4.61 -3.92 25.88
N ALA A 60 -4.71 -4.13 24.56
CA ALA A 60 -3.60 -4.53 23.69
C ALA A 60 -3.67 -3.82 22.32
N ILE A 61 -2.52 -3.55 21.72
CA ILE A 61 -2.37 -2.87 20.44
C ILE A 61 -1.62 -3.81 19.50
N ILE A 62 -2.15 -4.04 18.33
CA ILE A 62 -1.46 -4.75 17.24
C ILE A 62 -0.88 -3.71 16.29
N ALA A 63 0.44 -3.72 16.11
CA ALA A 63 1.14 -2.96 15.10
C ALA A 63 1.51 -3.88 13.93
N VAL A 64 1.30 -3.43 12.68
CA VAL A 64 1.54 -4.25 11.49
C VAL A 64 3.03 -4.40 11.11
N SER A 65 3.91 -3.65 11.79
CA SER A 65 5.37 -3.74 11.61
C SER A 65 6.10 -3.17 12.83
N GLU A 66 7.39 -3.48 12.93
CA GLU A 66 8.27 -2.85 13.94
C GLU A 66 8.33 -1.33 13.76
N GLN A 67 8.34 -0.84 12.50
CA GLN A 67 8.31 0.59 12.23
C GLN A 67 7.02 1.23 12.77
N THR A 68 5.86 0.62 12.52
CA THR A 68 4.58 1.09 13.06
C THR A 68 4.58 1.08 14.59
N LYS A 69 5.16 0.05 15.24
CA LYS A 69 5.33 0.00 16.70
C LYS A 69 6.14 1.19 17.20
N GLN A 70 7.30 1.46 16.62
CA GLN A 70 8.17 2.58 17.02
C GLN A 70 7.46 3.94 16.84
N ASP A 71 6.80 4.12 15.71
CA ASP A 71 6.07 5.36 15.43
C ASP A 71 4.88 5.56 16.38
N LEU A 72 4.22 4.48 16.79
CA LEU A 72 3.16 4.54 17.82
C LEU A 72 3.71 4.95 19.18
N ILE A 73 4.84 4.41 19.61
CA ILE A 73 5.50 4.81 20.86
C ILE A 73 5.84 6.30 20.83
N GLU A 74 6.41 6.76 19.71
CA GLU A 74 6.75 8.18 19.50
C GLU A 74 5.51 9.08 19.59
N LEU A 75 4.42 8.71 18.89
CA LEU A 75 3.19 9.50 18.80
C LEU A 75 2.38 9.51 20.08
N THR A 76 2.22 8.33 20.71
CA THR A 76 1.19 8.14 21.76
C THR A 76 1.76 8.09 23.16
N LYS A 77 3.05 7.75 23.33
CA LYS A 77 3.72 7.52 24.62
C LYS A 77 3.06 6.43 25.48
N VAL A 78 2.32 5.51 24.85
CA VAL A 78 1.78 4.35 25.57
C VAL A 78 2.89 3.38 25.96
N ASN A 79 2.64 2.55 27.00
CA ASN A 79 3.56 1.50 27.39
C ASN A 79 3.78 0.51 26.23
N GLU A 80 5.03 0.29 25.87
CA GLU A 80 5.39 -0.61 24.77
C GLU A 80 4.96 -2.06 25.00
N ASP A 81 4.84 -2.51 26.25
CA ASP A 81 4.35 -3.85 26.61
C ASP A 81 2.92 -4.13 26.10
N LYS A 82 2.14 -3.07 25.80
CA LYS A 82 0.83 -3.20 25.19
C LYS A 82 0.89 -3.41 23.67
N ILE A 83 2.04 -3.17 23.04
CA ILE A 83 2.15 -3.16 21.58
C ILE A 83 2.79 -4.47 21.10
N HIS A 84 2.02 -5.25 20.39
CA HIS A 84 2.43 -6.53 19.80
C HIS A 84 2.55 -6.37 18.28
N VAL A 85 3.69 -6.75 17.72
CA VAL A 85 3.88 -6.74 16.27
C VAL A 85 3.30 -8.02 15.68
N VAL A 86 2.35 -7.86 14.75
CA VAL A 86 1.76 -8.95 13.98
C VAL A 86 1.80 -8.56 12.51
N TYR A 87 2.70 -9.18 11.77
CA TYR A 87 2.87 -8.91 10.36
C TYR A 87 1.64 -9.35 9.55
N PRO A 88 1.15 -8.52 8.60
CA PRO A 88 0.20 -8.96 7.60
C PRO A 88 0.78 -10.09 6.75
N THR A 89 -0.11 -10.88 6.20
CA THR A 89 0.24 -11.93 5.26
C THR A 89 -0.39 -11.64 3.90
N TRP A 90 0.03 -12.40 2.89
CA TRP A 90 -0.54 -12.35 1.54
C TRP A 90 -1.76 -13.25 1.42
N ASN A 91 -2.54 -13.06 0.37
CA ASN A 91 -3.58 -14.02 0.00
C ASN A 91 -2.93 -15.27 -0.60
N LYS A 92 -3.32 -16.46 -0.14
CA LYS A 92 -2.78 -17.75 -0.61
C LYS A 92 -2.87 -17.96 -2.13
N GLU A 93 -3.79 -17.29 -2.79
CA GLU A 93 -3.92 -17.34 -4.25
C GLU A 93 -2.68 -16.78 -4.98
N TYR A 94 -1.86 -15.97 -4.32
CA TYR A 94 -0.58 -15.49 -4.86
C TYR A 94 0.51 -16.57 -4.90
N GLU A 95 0.34 -17.69 -4.17
CA GLU A 95 1.28 -18.83 -4.16
C GLU A 95 1.11 -19.75 -5.37
N HIS A 96 0.02 -19.61 -6.14
CA HIS A 96 -0.22 -20.48 -7.29
C HIS A 96 0.77 -20.18 -8.41
N GLU A 97 1.38 -21.25 -8.95
CA GLU A 97 2.22 -21.14 -10.14
C GLU A 97 1.43 -20.52 -11.29
N CYS A 98 2.00 -19.51 -11.91
CA CYS A 98 1.40 -18.90 -13.08
C CYS A 98 1.38 -19.88 -14.24
N ASN A 99 0.21 -20.18 -14.76
CA ASN A 99 0.09 -20.95 -16.00
C ASN A 99 0.60 -20.09 -17.17
N TYR A 100 1.81 -20.38 -17.64
CA TYR A 100 2.48 -19.62 -18.71
C TYR A 100 1.68 -19.54 -20.01
N VAL A 101 0.78 -20.48 -20.27
CA VAL A 101 -0.11 -20.46 -21.44
C VAL A 101 -1.07 -19.27 -21.41
N LEU A 102 -1.45 -18.82 -20.22
CA LEU A 102 -2.36 -17.67 -20.05
C LEU A 102 -1.68 -16.32 -20.26
N LYS A 103 -0.34 -16.22 -20.20
CA LYS A 103 0.36 -14.93 -20.34
C LYS A 103 0.05 -14.23 -21.66
N ASP A 104 0.06 -14.96 -22.77
CA ASP A 104 -0.22 -14.38 -24.09
C ASP A 104 -1.64 -13.83 -24.20
N GLU A 105 -2.61 -14.51 -23.57
CA GLU A 105 -3.99 -14.04 -23.48
C GLU A 105 -4.07 -12.72 -22.71
N TYR A 106 -3.36 -12.59 -21.57
CA TYR A 106 -3.35 -11.37 -20.76
C TYR A 106 -2.65 -10.22 -21.49
N PHE A 107 -1.52 -10.47 -22.18
CA PHE A 107 -0.89 -9.44 -23.01
C PHE A 107 -1.85 -8.89 -24.06
N ALA A 108 -2.57 -9.76 -24.74
CA ALA A 108 -3.55 -9.35 -25.76
C ALA A 108 -4.77 -8.65 -25.14
N ARG A 109 -5.30 -9.20 -24.04
CA ARG A 109 -6.51 -8.70 -23.37
C ARG A 109 -6.35 -7.29 -22.86
N TYR A 110 -5.20 -6.99 -22.24
CA TYR A 110 -4.90 -5.72 -21.63
C TYR A 110 -4.04 -4.80 -22.49
N GLY A 111 -3.64 -5.24 -23.69
CA GLY A 111 -2.79 -4.45 -24.57
C GLY A 111 -1.42 -4.13 -23.97
N LEU A 112 -0.86 -5.05 -23.18
CA LEU A 112 0.38 -4.80 -22.45
C LEU A 112 1.62 -5.04 -23.32
N PRO A 113 2.69 -4.28 -23.09
CA PRO A 113 4.01 -4.57 -23.68
C PRO A 113 4.57 -5.88 -23.10
N ARG A 114 5.42 -6.59 -23.89
CA ARG A 114 6.03 -7.84 -23.43
C ARG A 114 7.01 -7.66 -22.28
N ASP A 115 7.72 -6.54 -22.28
CA ASP A 115 8.73 -6.19 -21.29
C ASP A 115 8.28 -4.93 -20.55
N PHE A 116 7.99 -5.04 -19.26
CA PHE A 116 7.59 -3.90 -18.46
C PHE A 116 8.02 -4.05 -16.99
N VAL A 117 8.20 -2.92 -16.34
CA VAL A 117 8.24 -2.82 -14.87
C VAL A 117 6.83 -2.49 -14.35
N LEU A 118 6.53 -2.96 -13.17
CA LEU A 118 5.19 -2.86 -12.57
C LEU A 118 5.17 -1.82 -11.44
N TYR A 119 4.10 -1.06 -11.36
CA TYR A 119 3.70 -0.29 -10.18
C TYR A 119 2.32 -0.73 -9.72
N VAL A 120 2.12 -0.89 -8.40
CA VAL A 120 0.82 -1.27 -7.82
C VAL A 120 0.47 -0.31 -6.69
N GLY A 121 -0.65 0.40 -6.83
CA GLY A 121 -1.19 1.27 -5.78
C GLY A 121 -1.84 2.55 -6.27
N ALA A 122 -2.39 3.32 -5.34
CA ALA A 122 -2.96 4.63 -5.64
C ALA A 122 -1.87 5.62 -6.09
N ILE A 123 -2.21 6.48 -7.05
CA ILE A 123 -1.31 7.53 -7.52
C ILE A 123 -1.43 8.73 -6.58
N SER A 124 -0.54 8.76 -5.60
CA SER A 124 -0.55 9.76 -4.54
C SER A 124 0.86 10.25 -4.21
N LYS A 125 0.92 11.42 -3.58
CA LYS A 125 2.20 12.02 -3.17
C LYS A 125 3.04 11.07 -2.30
N ARG A 126 2.41 10.32 -1.40
CA ARG A 126 3.08 9.36 -0.54
C ARG A 126 3.67 8.18 -1.31
N LYS A 127 2.92 7.66 -2.29
CA LYS A 127 3.35 6.55 -3.15
C LYS A 127 4.41 6.98 -4.19
N ASN A 128 4.65 8.29 -4.32
CA ASN A 128 5.75 8.89 -5.07
C ASN A 128 5.81 8.48 -6.55
N PHE A 129 4.63 8.27 -7.17
CA PHE A 129 4.52 7.82 -8.56
C PHE A 129 5.16 8.81 -9.55
N ILE A 130 5.07 10.12 -9.27
CA ILE A 130 5.72 11.15 -10.11
C ILE A 130 7.22 10.93 -10.20
N ARG A 131 7.89 10.51 -9.12
CA ARG A 131 9.32 10.18 -9.14
C ARG A 131 9.62 9.01 -10.08
N LEU A 132 8.73 8.03 -10.14
CA LEU A 132 8.85 6.93 -11.10
C LEU A 132 8.70 7.43 -12.55
N LEU A 133 7.75 8.33 -12.82
CA LEU A 133 7.62 8.95 -14.14
C LEU A 133 8.84 9.79 -14.51
N GLU A 134 9.43 10.51 -13.55
CA GLU A 134 10.70 11.22 -13.76
C GLU A 134 11.82 10.25 -14.19
N ALA A 135 11.93 9.10 -13.53
CA ALA A 135 12.89 8.07 -13.92
C ALA A 135 12.59 7.49 -15.31
N MET A 136 11.31 7.25 -15.64
CA MET A 136 10.91 6.79 -16.97
C MET A 136 11.24 7.80 -18.08
N SER A 137 11.27 9.09 -17.76
CA SER A 137 11.61 10.16 -18.74
C SER A 137 13.11 10.32 -19.03
N LEU A 138 13.98 9.58 -18.33
CA LEU A 138 15.42 9.63 -18.59
C LEU A 138 15.78 8.95 -19.91
N PRO A 139 16.79 9.46 -20.66
CA PRO A 139 17.19 8.89 -21.94
C PRO A 139 17.53 7.40 -21.90
N GLU A 140 18.06 6.91 -20.78
CA GLU A 140 18.43 5.51 -20.56
C GLU A 140 17.20 4.58 -20.48
N ASN A 141 16.04 5.13 -20.18
CA ASN A 141 14.78 4.40 -20.00
C ASN A 141 13.78 4.59 -21.14
N LYS A 142 14.17 5.25 -22.24
CA LYS A 142 13.29 5.55 -23.38
C LYS A 142 12.59 4.34 -24.00
N ASP A 143 13.23 3.17 -23.94
CA ASP A 143 12.70 1.91 -24.48
C ASP A 143 12.06 1.01 -23.39
N LYS A 144 11.92 1.53 -22.17
CA LYS A 144 11.28 0.82 -21.06
C LYS A 144 9.79 1.12 -21.02
N HIS A 145 9.03 0.14 -20.53
CA HIS A 145 7.60 0.30 -20.32
C HIS A 145 7.25 0.17 -18.83
N LEU A 146 6.28 0.95 -18.41
CA LEU A 146 5.71 0.93 -17.09
C LEU A 146 4.24 0.55 -17.16
N VAL A 147 3.85 -0.51 -16.47
CA VAL A 147 2.44 -0.85 -16.23
C VAL A 147 2.08 -0.43 -14.81
N ALA A 148 1.08 0.42 -14.67
CA ALA A 148 0.58 0.91 -13.39
C ALA A 148 -0.81 0.33 -13.10
N VAL A 149 -0.90 -0.60 -12.16
CA VAL A 149 -2.17 -1.09 -11.64
C VAL A 149 -2.66 -0.11 -10.59
N SER A 150 -3.66 0.70 -10.97
CA SER A 150 -4.16 1.79 -10.13
C SER A 150 -5.56 2.20 -10.53
N ASN A 151 -6.42 2.44 -9.54
CA ASN A 151 -7.76 3.02 -9.74
C ASN A 151 -7.76 4.55 -9.54
N GLY A 152 -6.60 5.20 -9.65
CA GLY A 152 -6.45 6.65 -9.50
C GLY A 152 -5.80 7.08 -8.20
N GLY A 153 -6.05 8.32 -7.79
CA GLY A 153 -5.50 8.94 -6.57
C GLY A 153 -5.44 10.46 -6.70
N ASP A 154 -4.99 11.12 -5.64
CA ASP A 154 -4.95 12.59 -5.53
C ASP A 154 -3.91 13.27 -6.46
N GLU A 155 -2.94 12.52 -6.99
CA GLU A 155 -1.99 13.00 -8.00
C GLU A 155 -2.22 12.38 -9.40
N TYR A 156 -3.37 11.72 -9.65
CA TYR A 156 -3.60 11.03 -10.93
C TYR A 156 -3.59 12.01 -12.13
N GLU A 157 -4.32 13.11 -12.05
CA GLU A 157 -4.36 14.15 -13.10
C GLU A 157 -2.96 14.75 -13.34
N LYS A 158 -2.21 14.98 -12.27
CA LYS A 158 -0.82 15.47 -12.39
C LYS A 158 0.08 14.45 -13.10
N ALA A 159 -0.13 13.16 -12.85
CA ALA A 159 0.62 12.09 -13.53
C ALA A 159 0.28 12.04 -15.03
N GLU A 160 -1.00 12.13 -15.41
CA GLU A 160 -1.42 12.18 -16.81
C GLU A 160 -0.82 13.38 -17.54
N ASN A 161 -0.87 14.57 -16.92
CA ASN A 161 -0.24 15.77 -17.49
C ASN A 161 1.27 15.59 -17.69
N TYR A 162 1.97 15.01 -16.70
CA TYR A 162 3.40 14.75 -16.80
C TYR A 162 3.73 13.76 -17.94
N ILE A 163 2.96 12.70 -18.09
CA ILE A 163 3.10 11.71 -19.17
C ILE A 163 2.98 12.40 -20.52
N TYR A 164 1.96 13.24 -20.71
CA TYR A 164 1.74 14.00 -21.94
C TYR A 164 2.89 14.99 -22.22
N GLU A 165 3.28 15.79 -21.21
CA GLU A 165 4.37 16.79 -21.36
C GLU A 165 5.73 16.16 -21.72
N LYS A 166 5.97 14.91 -21.29
CA LYS A 166 7.22 14.18 -21.51
C LYS A 166 7.17 13.22 -22.70
N GLY A 167 6.03 13.09 -23.37
CA GLY A 167 5.85 12.16 -24.50
C GLY A 167 5.97 10.69 -24.09
N LEU A 168 5.46 10.34 -22.90
CA LEU A 168 5.54 8.99 -22.33
C LEU A 168 4.30 8.13 -22.61
N GLU A 169 3.36 8.57 -23.46
CA GLU A 169 2.08 7.89 -23.71
C GLU A 169 2.29 6.49 -24.30
N ALA A 170 3.35 6.27 -25.05
CA ALA A 170 3.71 4.95 -25.56
C ALA A 170 4.42 4.05 -24.54
N ASN A 171 4.87 4.61 -23.42
CA ASN A 171 5.67 3.91 -22.42
C ASN A 171 4.93 3.59 -21.11
N VAL A 172 3.84 4.31 -20.81
CA VAL A 172 3.11 4.17 -19.52
C VAL A 172 1.69 3.67 -19.76
N PHE A 173 1.36 2.53 -19.21
CA PHE A 173 0.08 1.83 -19.36
C PHE A 173 -0.64 1.76 -18.01
N PHE A 174 -1.88 2.25 -17.96
CA PHE A 174 -2.71 2.14 -16.75
C PHE A 174 -3.65 0.96 -16.86
N LEU A 175 -3.60 0.06 -15.87
CA LEU A 175 -4.60 -0.97 -15.64
C LEU A 175 -5.54 -0.51 -14.52
N LYS A 176 -6.75 -0.11 -14.91
CA LYS A 176 -7.83 0.23 -13.96
C LYS A 176 -8.74 -0.96 -13.78
N ASP A 177 -9.35 -1.06 -12.59
CA ASP A 177 -10.35 -2.06 -12.25
C ASP A 177 -9.90 -3.51 -12.50
N LEU A 178 -8.59 -3.75 -12.39
CA LEU A 178 -8.04 -5.11 -12.49
C LEU A 178 -8.64 -5.97 -11.38
N PRO A 179 -9.28 -7.13 -11.71
CA PRO A 179 -9.74 -8.06 -10.71
C PRO A 179 -8.58 -8.52 -9.82
N TRP A 180 -8.78 -8.51 -8.51
CA TRP A 180 -7.73 -8.80 -7.53
C TRP A 180 -7.07 -10.19 -7.74
N TYR A 181 -7.82 -11.18 -8.24
CA TYR A 181 -7.32 -12.54 -8.53
C TYR A 181 -6.48 -12.60 -9.82
N GLU A 182 -6.45 -11.54 -10.63
CA GLU A 182 -5.60 -11.44 -11.83
C GLU A 182 -4.28 -10.71 -11.53
N LEU A 183 -4.18 -10.00 -10.42
CA LEU A 183 -2.98 -9.27 -10.04
C LEU A 183 -1.73 -10.17 -9.88
N PRO A 184 -1.81 -11.40 -9.32
CA PRO A 184 -0.68 -12.33 -9.29
C PRO A 184 -0.07 -12.61 -10.67
N ILE A 185 -0.92 -12.71 -11.70
CA ILE A 185 -0.47 -12.96 -13.07
C ILE A 185 0.32 -11.77 -13.60
N ILE A 186 -0.13 -10.54 -13.30
CA ILE A 186 0.58 -9.31 -13.69
C ILE A 186 1.95 -9.21 -13.00
N TYR A 187 2.05 -9.59 -11.71
CA TYR A 187 3.35 -9.70 -11.04
C TYR A 187 4.28 -10.68 -11.76
N HIS A 188 3.80 -11.88 -12.10
CA HIS A 188 4.59 -12.90 -12.82
C HIS A 188 4.98 -12.49 -14.26
N MET A 189 4.22 -11.59 -14.89
CA MET A 189 4.50 -11.10 -16.24
C MET A 189 5.54 -9.98 -16.24
N SER A 190 5.68 -9.26 -15.13
CA SER A 190 6.56 -8.09 -15.03
C SER A 190 8.04 -8.49 -14.86
N GLN A 191 8.93 -7.58 -15.25
CA GLN A 191 10.36 -7.69 -14.97
C GLN A 191 10.70 -7.38 -13.51
N GLY A 192 9.82 -6.67 -12.82
CA GLY A 192 9.96 -6.31 -11.41
C GLY A 192 8.95 -5.26 -10.97
N LEU A 193 8.63 -5.26 -9.68
CA LEU A 193 7.87 -4.21 -9.03
C LEU A 193 8.78 -3.02 -8.70
N VAL A 194 8.38 -1.81 -9.08
CA VAL A 194 9.00 -0.56 -8.60
C VAL A 194 8.05 0.09 -7.60
N TYR A 195 8.50 0.21 -6.35
CA TYR A 195 7.67 0.66 -5.23
C TYR A 195 8.33 1.82 -4.48
N PRO A 196 8.32 3.05 -5.06
CA PRO A 196 9.10 4.18 -4.58
C PRO A 196 8.42 4.95 -3.43
N SER A 197 7.58 4.28 -2.64
CA SER A 197 6.81 4.90 -1.56
C SER A 197 7.73 5.59 -0.54
N LEU A 198 7.34 6.79 -0.12
CA LEU A 198 8.09 7.57 0.89
C LEU A 198 7.90 7.01 2.31
N TYR A 199 6.78 6.36 2.56
CA TYR A 199 6.46 5.75 3.84
C TYR A 199 5.29 4.76 3.70
N GLU A 200 5.40 3.61 4.37
CA GLU A 200 4.35 2.59 4.49
C GLU A 200 4.29 2.04 5.92
N GLY A 201 3.12 1.61 6.34
CA GLY A 201 3.01 0.87 7.59
C GLY A 201 3.61 -0.53 7.47
N PHE A 202 3.45 -1.18 6.29
CA PHE A 202 4.05 -2.48 5.99
C PHE A 202 4.54 -2.63 4.55
N GLY A 203 3.69 -2.35 3.54
CA GLY A 203 4.05 -2.50 2.13
C GLY A 203 3.58 -3.84 1.54
N ILE A 204 2.29 -4.15 1.63
CA ILE A 204 1.69 -5.39 1.09
C ILE A 204 2.11 -5.69 -0.35
N PRO A 205 2.12 -4.72 -1.31
CA PRO A 205 2.54 -5.00 -2.70
C PRO A 205 3.96 -5.54 -2.83
N VAL A 206 4.87 -5.17 -1.93
CA VAL A 206 6.24 -5.73 -1.90
C VAL A 206 6.19 -7.22 -1.54
N LEU A 207 5.40 -7.57 -0.53
CA LEU A 207 5.23 -8.97 -0.11
C LEU A 207 4.55 -9.81 -1.21
N GLU A 208 3.51 -9.28 -1.85
CA GLU A 208 2.81 -9.92 -2.97
C GLU A 208 3.77 -10.18 -4.14
N ALA A 209 4.57 -9.20 -4.53
CA ALA A 209 5.58 -9.34 -5.56
C ALA A 209 6.59 -10.46 -5.22
N MET A 210 7.10 -10.49 -3.98
CA MET A 210 8.04 -11.50 -3.52
C MET A 210 7.45 -12.92 -3.60
N VAL A 211 6.19 -13.09 -3.19
CA VAL A 211 5.48 -14.39 -3.28
C VAL A 211 5.30 -14.83 -4.74
N CYS A 212 5.09 -13.88 -5.65
CA CYS A 212 5.02 -14.13 -7.09
C CYS A 212 6.40 -14.25 -7.77
N ASN A 213 7.51 -14.36 -7.03
CA ASN A 213 8.87 -14.35 -7.56
C ASN A 213 9.17 -13.14 -8.48
N CYS A 214 8.48 -12.02 -8.27
CA CYS A 214 8.70 -10.77 -8.97
C CYS A 214 9.79 -9.97 -8.25
N PRO A 215 10.91 -9.60 -8.91
CA PRO A 215 11.94 -8.75 -8.30
C PRO A 215 11.35 -7.42 -7.81
N VAL A 216 11.91 -6.85 -6.74
CA VAL A 216 11.41 -5.62 -6.14
C VAL A 216 12.51 -4.56 -6.06
N ILE A 217 12.15 -3.33 -6.44
CA ILE A 217 12.95 -2.11 -6.27
C ILE A 217 12.14 -1.18 -5.36
N THR A 218 12.72 -0.75 -4.22
CA THR A 218 12.10 0.19 -3.27
C THR A 218 12.98 1.41 -3.05
#